data_1b31f2f332f7e6d48b9a6249eac96948
#
_entry.id   1b31f2f332f7e6d48b9a6249eac96948
#
_cell.length_a   1.000
_cell.length_b   1.000
_cell.length_c   1.000
_cell.angle_alpha   90.00
_cell.angle_beta   90.00
_cell.angle_gamma   90.00
#
_symmetry.space_group_name_H-M   'P 1'
#
loop_
_entity.id
_entity.type
_entity.pdbx_description
1 polymer ?
#
loop_
_entity_poly.entity_id
_entity_poly.type
_entity_poly.pdbx_seq_one_letter_code
_entity_poly.pdbx_strand_id
1 'polypeptide(L)'
;MAAMVAVFSRPITTLENTRKGGNMRKRIPIIDLFAGPGGLGEGFSSLTDPDGERVFQILMSVEMETSAHRTLRLRSFFRKIYDAEGRIPQQYLDYLENPTAAQLSKLQNTFPTQWSEADHEAVQAKLVEGDNTLVREALKRLEGYNGPKIIIGGPPCQAYSLVGRSRRAHDPDLQKDEKQTLYKCYLQFLNAIKPDVFVMENVKGILSAQLHSEGVLGMIRADIEEAGYTIHSLTTPNPQKPSDYVVKAERYGIPQARHRVILLGIRNDLAVETAQLKLHPEETVQDALAGIPPLRSDFSHRSKELEHTSWADYVLKAARRIAKHYPNTELANKLAKITRNSLPAFTSDDCVNNPDDFNSLTEWYRKRLNAVNSRILTNHVSRSHMAKDLDRYLFCAAFAQVHDQPAKLKDFPIYLLPAHKNVTNSTNLKDVEFSDRFRVQLYNHPSTTVTSHISKDGHYFIHPDYKQCRSLTVREAARLQTFPDDYFFEGNRTSQYQQVGNAVPPLLANQIAKVVAQCLHAPAEDYFDHLQHVWKKVRITKQ
;
A
#
# COMPACT_ATOMS: atom_id res chain seq x y z
N MET A 1 -21.64 19.29 11.15
CA MET A 1 -21.49 17.85 10.84
C MET A 1 -22.77 17.26 10.20
N ALA A 2 -23.95 17.31 10.81
CA ALA A 2 -25.19 16.74 10.23
C ALA A 2 -25.56 17.27 8.81
N ALA A 3 -25.21 18.50 8.47
CA ALA A 3 -25.49 19.08 7.15
C ALA A 3 -24.50 18.63 6.04
N MET A 4 -23.39 17.98 6.43
CA MET A 4 -22.40 17.43 5.50
C MET A 4 -22.82 16.04 4.99
N VAL A 5 -23.42 15.23 5.86
CA VAL A 5 -23.94 13.90 5.55
C VAL A 5 -25.05 13.96 4.48
N ALA A 6 -25.92 14.98 4.53
CA ALA A 6 -27.04 15.12 3.58
C ALA A 6 -26.63 15.41 2.13
N VAL A 7 -25.38 15.85 1.88
CA VAL A 7 -24.89 16.15 0.52
C VAL A 7 -24.34 14.91 -0.17
N PHE A 8 -23.81 13.96 0.62
CA PHE A 8 -23.24 12.72 0.08
C PHE A 8 -24.29 11.60 -0.06
N SER A 9 -25.41 11.69 0.68
CA SER A 9 -26.51 10.73 0.59
C SER A 9 -27.53 11.02 -0.52
N ARG A 10 -27.36 12.09 -1.31
CA ARG A 10 -28.18 12.25 -2.52
C ARG A 10 -27.68 11.24 -3.57
N PRO A 11 -28.56 10.35 -4.10
CA PRO A 11 -28.23 9.56 -5.26
C PRO A 11 -27.75 10.53 -6.33
N ILE A 12 -26.57 10.29 -6.88
CA ILE A 12 -26.15 10.90 -8.14
C ILE A 12 -27.30 10.60 -9.09
N THR A 13 -28.07 11.64 -9.42
CA THR A 13 -29.11 11.56 -10.43
C THR A 13 -28.52 10.76 -11.57
N THR A 14 -29.18 9.67 -11.90
CA THR A 14 -28.93 8.85 -13.07
C THR A 14 -28.53 9.77 -14.22
N LEU A 15 -27.23 9.85 -14.50
CA LEU A 15 -26.76 10.33 -15.77
C LEU A 15 -27.32 9.32 -16.77
N GLU A 16 -28.47 9.65 -17.31
CA GLU A 16 -29.00 8.98 -18.48
C GLU A 16 -27.87 8.87 -19.49
N ASN A 17 -27.59 7.68 -19.90
CA ASN A 17 -26.62 7.30 -20.92
C ASN A 17 -26.98 7.93 -22.27
N THR A 18 -26.88 9.23 -22.39
CA THR A 18 -26.75 9.89 -23.68
C THR A 18 -25.25 9.90 -24.02
N ARG A 19 -24.73 8.75 -24.47
CA ARG A 19 -23.51 8.69 -25.25
C ARG A 19 -23.67 9.57 -26.51
N LYS A 20 -23.44 10.88 -26.35
CA LYS A 20 -23.21 11.75 -27.48
C LYS A 20 -21.90 11.29 -28.11
N GLY A 21 -21.91 10.98 -29.42
CA GLY A 21 -20.76 10.60 -30.22
C GLY A 21 -19.70 11.72 -30.28
N GLY A 22 -18.97 11.87 -29.19
CA GLY A 22 -17.72 12.63 -29.13
C GLY A 22 -16.58 11.65 -29.33
N ASN A 23 -15.58 12.06 -30.09
CA ASN A 23 -14.32 11.34 -30.32
C ASN A 23 -13.72 10.98 -28.94
N MET A 24 -13.87 9.72 -28.49
CA MET A 24 -13.26 9.26 -27.23
C MET A 24 -11.77 9.51 -27.31
N ARG A 25 -11.25 10.37 -26.43
CA ARG A 25 -9.79 10.59 -26.33
C ARG A 25 -9.11 9.25 -26.08
N LYS A 26 -8.13 8.92 -26.91
CA LYS A 26 -7.39 7.68 -26.79
C LYS A 26 -6.60 7.71 -25.49
N ARG A 27 -6.88 6.80 -24.53
CA ARG A 27 -6.14 6.71 -23.27
C ARG A 27 -4.66 6.47 -23.54
N ILE A 28 -3.78 7.07 -22.73
CA ILE A 28 -2.33 6.92 -22.87
C ILE A 28 -1.90 5.54 -22.38
N PRO A 29 -1.22 4.72 -23.22
CA PRO A 29 -0.84 3.37 -22.89
C PRO A 29 0.32 3.29 -21.90
N ILE A 30 0.23 2.34 -20.97
CA ILE A 30 1.23 2.03 -19.96
C ILE A 30 1.70 0.58 -20.09
N ILE A 31 3.02 0.37 -19.99
CA ILE A 31 3.65 -0.90 -19.69
C ILE A 31 4.15 -0.85 -18.24
N ASP A 32 3.65 -1.75 -17.39
CA ASP A 32 3.96 -1.83 -15.95
C ASP A 32 4.88 -3.01 -15.66
N LEU A 33 6.12 -2.75 -15.29
CA LEU A 33 7.16 -3.74 -15.07
C LEU A 33 7.39 -3.96 -13.57
N PHE A 34 7.57 -5.21 -13.15
CA PHE A 34 7.70 -5.55 -11.73
C PHE A 34 6.49 -5.06 -10.92
N ALA A 35 5.30 -5.27 -11.48
CA ALA A 35 4.06 -4.63 -11.04
C ALA A 35 3.65 -4.95 -9.59
N GLY A 36 4.14 -6.07 -9.03
CA GLY A 36 3.69 -6.54 -7.71
C GLY A 36 2.18 -6.79 -7.72
N PRO A 37 1.47 -6.43 -6.66
CA PRO A 37 0.01 -6.49 -6.66
C PRO A 37 -0.65 -5.36 -7.47
N GLY A 38 0.11 -4.44 -8.09
CA GLY A 38 -0.41 -3.37 -8.94
C GLY A 38 -0.61 -2.01 -8.27
N GLY A 39 0.18 -1.66 -7.26
CA GLY A 39 0.02 -0.38 -6.55
C GLY A 39 0.25 0.86 -7.43
N LEU A 40 1.33 0.87 -8.24
CA LEU A 40 1.57 1.92 -9.25
C LEU A 40 0.45 1.94 -10.28
N GLY A 41 0.15 0.79 -10.87
CA GLY A 41 -0.90 0.64 -11.88
C GLY A 41 -2.27 1.10 -11.38
N GLU A 42 -2.65 0.84 -10.11
CA GLU A 42 -3.90 1.33 -9.53
C GLU A 42 -3.93 2.84 -9.45
N GLY A 43 -2.85 3.49 -9.01
CA GLY A 43 -2.79 4.95 -8.94
C GLY A 43 -2.92 5.59 -10.31
N PHE A 44 -2.17 5.11 -11.31
CA PHE A 44 -2.24 5.62 -12.68
C PHE A 44 -3.61 5.38 -13.31
N SER A 45 -4.15 4.16 -13.20
CA SER A 45 -5.45 3.83 -13.79
C SER A 45 -6.64 4.49 -13.09
N SER A 46 -6.46 5.05 -11.90
CA SER A 46 -7.50 5.80 -11.17
C SER A 46 -7.51 7.30 -11.49
N LEU A 47 -6.49 7.82 -12.22
CA LEU A 47 -6.45 9.21 -12.63
C LEU A 47 -7.49 9.46 -13.74
N THR A 48 -8.30 10.49 -13.54
CA THR A 48 -9.32 10.90 -14.51
C THR A 48 -9.05 12.32 -15.04
N ASP A 49 -9.61 12.63 -16.18
CA ASP A 49 -9.72 14.00 -16.65
C ASP A 49 -10.92 14.74 -15.99
N PRO A 50 -11.12 16.03 -16.25
CA PRO A 50 -12.25 16.79 -15.72
C PRO A 50 -13.65 16.25 -16.12
N ASP A 51 -13.72 15.46 -17.19
CA ASP A 51 -14.97 14.81 -17.66
C ASP A 51 -15.21 13.46 -16.95
N GLY A 52 -14.26 13.01 -16.10
CA GLY A 52 -14.31 11.76 -15.35
C GLY A 52 -13.81 10.54 -16.13
N GLU A 53 -13.26 10.75 -17.33
CA GLU A 53 -12.69 9.67 -18.14
C GLU A 53 -11.25 9.36 -17.72
N ARG A 54 -10.87 8.07 -17.76
CA ARG A 54 -9.50 7.67 -17.41
C ARG A 54 -8.47 8.21 -18.38
N VAL A 55 -7.41 8.81 -17.86
CA VAL A 55 -6.29 9.34 -18.65
C VAL A 55 -5.39 8.23 -19.18
N PHE A 56 -5.16 7.21 -18.38
CA PHE A 56 -4.23 6.11 -18.67
C PHE A 56 -4.91 4.76 -18.82
N GLN A 57 -4.29 3.90 -19.63
CA GLN A 57 -4.67 2.50 -19.79
C GLN A 57 -3.44 1.60 -19.68
N ILE A 58 -3.49 0.63 -18.77
CA ILE A 58 -2.47 -0.41 -18.68
C ILE A 58 -2.71 -1.41 -19.82
N LEU A 59 -1.70 -1.61 -20.68
CA LEU A 59 -1.74 -2.61 -21.75
C LEU A 59 -1.08 -3.92 -21.34
N MET A 60 -0.06 -3.83 -20.47
CA MET A 60 0.70 -4.97 -20.00
C MET A 60 1.25 -4.70 -18.60
N SER A 61 1.03 -5.63 -17.68
CA SER A 61 1.68 -5.65 -16.38
C SER A 61 2.45 -6.97 -16.22
N VAL A 62 3.71 -6.91 -15.82
CA VAL A 62 4.55 -8.10 -15.63
C VAL A 62 4.85 -8.32 -14.16
N GLU A 63 4.49 -9.50 -13.63
CA GLU A 63 4.75 -9.92 -12.27
C GLU A 63 5.11 -11.42 -12.22
N MET A 64 6.16 -11.79 -11.48
CA MET A 64 6.63 -13.17 -11.43
C MET A 64 6.01 -13.98 -10.27
N GLU A 65 5.66 -13.32 -9.16
CA GLU A 65 5.15 -14.00 -7.97
C GLU A 65 3.66 -14.36 -8.16
N THR A 66 3.34 -15.65 -8.00
CA THR A 66 2.03 -16.21 -8.36
C THR A 66 0.86 -15.55 -7.64
N SER A 67 1.00 -15.25 -6.32
CA SER A 67 -0.11 -14.65 -5.56
C SER A 67 -0.29 -13.18 -5.91
N ALA A 68 0.81 -12.44 -6.13
CA ALA A 68 0.76 -11.05 -6.57
C ALA A 68 0.18 -10.95 -7.99
N HIS A 69 0.59 -11.83 -8.90
CA HIS A 69 0.00 -11.93 -10.24
C HIS A 69 -1.51 -12.20 -10.20
N ARG A 70 -1.99 -13.12 -9.34
CA ARG A 70 -3.44 -13.38 -9.20
C ARG A 70 -4.20 -12.13 -8.73
N THR A 71 -3.65 -11.42 -7.75
CA THR A 71 -4.21 -10.13 -7.29
C THR A 71 -4.22 -9.10 -8.41
N LEU A 72 -3.13 -8.95 -9.13
CA LEU A 72 -2.97 -8.04 -10.26
C LEU A 72 -4.00 -8.34 -11.37
N ARG A 73 -4.15 -9.60 -11.76
CA ARG A 73 -5.14 -10.05 -12.75
C ARG A 73 -6.57 -9.80 -12.29
N LEU A 74 -6.90 -10.13 -11.04
CA LEU A 74 -8.22 -9.86 -10.48
C LEU A 74 -8.52 -8.35 -10.49
N ARG A 75 -7.51 -7.52 -10.18
CA ARG A 75 -7.68 -6.06 -10.22
C ARG A 75 -7.83 -5.52 -11.65
N SER A 76 -7.10 -6.06 -12.62
CA SER A 76 -7.30 -5.77 -14.04
C SER A 76 -8.72 -6.13 -14.47
N PHE A 77 -9.19 -7.33 -14.10
CA PHE A 77 -10.55 -7.79 -14.37
C PHE A 77 -11.60 -6.84 -13.77
N PHE A 78 -11.43 -6.43 -12.52
CA PHE A 78 -12.31 -5.46 -11.88
C PHE A 78 -12.38 -4.15 -12.68
N ARG A 79 -11.24 -3.60 -13.12
CA ARG A 79 -11.24 -2.37 -13.92
C ARG A 79 -12.05 -2.52 -15.21
N LYS A 80 -11.94 -3.65 -15.89
CA LYS A 80 -12.63 -3.93 -17.16
C LYS A 80 -14.14 -4.11 -16.98
N ILE A 81 -14.58 -4.79 -15.91
CA ILE A 81 -16.01 -4.86 -15.62
C ILE A 81 -16.56 -3.50 -15.16
N TYR A 82 -15.82 -2.75 -14.36
CA TYR A 82 -16.24 -1.42 -13.93
C TYR A 82 -16.36 -0.44 -15.11
N ASP A 83 -15.42 -0.49 -16.07
CA ASP A 83 -15.47 0.31 -17.29
C ASP A 83 -16.67 -0.09 -18.20
N ALA A 84 -17.04 -1.37 -18.23
CA ALA A 84 -18.17 -1.86 -19.01
C ALA A 84 -19.52 -1.54 -18.37
N GLU A 85 -19.64 -1.68 -17.03
CA GLU A 85 -20.91 -1.55 -16.30
C GLU A 85 -21.16 -0.14 -15.73
N GLY A 86 -20.11 0.69 -15.62
CA GLY A 86 -20.16 2.00 -14.94
C GLY A 86 -20.31 1.92 -13.42
N ARG A 87 -20.37 0.73 -12.85
CA ARG A 87 -20.52 0.46 -11.41
C ARG A 87 -19.93 -0.90 -11.03
N ILE A 88 -19.82 -1.20 -9.74
CA ILE A 88 -19.51 -2.55 -9.28
C ILE A 88 -20.76 -3.43 -9.45
N PRO A 89 -20.72 -4.51 -10.25
CA PRO A 89 -21.85 -5.43 -10.39
C PRO A 89 -22.00 -6.31 -9.14
N GLN A 90 -23.22 -6.75 -8.85
CA GLN A 90 -23.53 -7.59 -7.68
C GLN A 90 -22.70 -8.87 -7.64
N GLN A 91 -22.43 -9.49 -8.78
CA GLN A 91 -21.63 -10.71 -8.86
C GLN A 91 -20.20 -10.53 -8.36
N TYR A 92 -19.62 -9.32 -8.52
CA TYR A 92 -18.31 -9.02 -7.96
C TYR A 92 -18.39 -8.81 -6.44
N LEU A 93 -19.44 -8.17 -5.93
CA LEU A 93 -19.71 -8.05 -4.50
C LEU A 93 -19.89 -9.43 -3.85
N ASP A 94 -20.68 -10.31 -4.48
CA ASP A 94 -20.88 -11.70 -4.02
C ASP A 94 -19.53 -12.48 -3.91
N TYR A 95 -18.61 -12.22 -4.85
CA TYR A 95 -17.27 -12.78 -4.78
C TYR A 95 -16.45 -12.19 -3.63
N LEU A 96 -16.51 -10.87 -3.42
CA LEU A 96 -15.78 -10.24 -2.31
C LEU A 96 -16.27 -10.70 -0.94
N GLU A 97 -17.57 -10.94 -0.78
CA GLU A 97 -18.18 -11.48 0.45
C GLU A 97 -17.76 -12.93 0.72
N ASN A 98 -17.64 -13.75 -0.34
CA ASN A 98 -17.28 -15.15 -0.23
C ASN A 98 -16.27 -15.55 -1.31
N PRO A 99 -14.97 -15.26 -1.15
CA PRO A 99 -13.96 -15.43 -2.19
C PRO A 99 -13.53 -16.88 -2.37
N THR A 100 -14.45 -17.72 -2.85
CA THR A 100 -14.21 -19.13 -3.17
C THR A 100 -13.93 -19.33 -4.67
N ALA A 101 -13.28 -20.45 -5.00
CA ALA A 101 -13.05 -20.83 -6.40
C ALA A 101 -14.35 -20.94 -7.21
N ALA A 102 -15.44 -21.42 -6.59
CA ALA A 102 -16.75 -21.52 -7.23
C ALA A 102 -17.33 -20.15 -7.56
N GLN A 103 -17.26 -19.19 -6.63
CA GLN A 103 -17.71 -17.81 -6.88
C GLN A 103 -16.84 -17.11 -7.93
N LEU A 104 -15.53 -17.32 -7.91
CA LEU A 104 -14.66 -16.80 -8.96
C LEU A 104 -15.02 -17.37 -10.34
N SER A 105 -15.25 -18.68 -10.45
CA SER A 105 -15.67 -19.30 -11.70
C SER A 105 -17.02 -18.76 -12.19
N LYS A 106 -17.98 -18.55 -11.29
CA LYS A 106 -19.26 -17.92 -11.62
C LYS A 106 -19.07 -16.51 -12.17
N LEU A 107 -18.22 -15.72 -11.52
CA LEU A 107 -17.90 -14.36 -11.94
C LEU A 107 -17.21 -14.34 -13.31
N GLN A 108 -16.26 -15.22 -13.55
CA GLN A 108 -15.57 -15.39 -14.84
C GLN A 108 -16.53 -15.76 -15.96
N ASN A 109 -17.45 -16.68 -15.70
CA ASN A 109 -18.47 -17.11 -16.68
C ASN A 109 -19.49 -16.00 -16.97
N THR A 110 -19.72 -15.09 -16.02
CA THR A 110 -20.61 -13.94 -16.24
C THR A 110 -19.95 -12.86 -17.11
N PHE A 111 -18.63 -12.67 -16.98
CA PHE A 111 -17.85 -11.65 -17.69
C PHE A 111 -16.65 -12.25 -18.44
N PRO A 112 -16.86 -13.18 -19.40
CA PRO A 112 -15.77 -13.94 -20.03
C PRO A 112 -14.84 -13.07 -20.86
N THR A 113 -15.35 -12.04 -21.53
CA THR A 113 -14.56 -11.10 -22.33
C THR A 113 -13.61 -10.31 -21.44
N GLN A 114 -14.13 -9.71 -20.36
CA GLN A 114 -13.34 -8.92 -19.41
C GLN A 114 -12.30 -9.77 -18.68
N TRP A 115 -12.62 -11.06 -18.42
CA TRP A 115 -11.63 -11.98 -17.86
C TRP A 115 -10.49 -12.27 -18.82
N SER A 116 -10.83 -12.57 -20.09
CA SER A 116 -9.82 -12.82 -21.15
C SER A 116 -8.92 -11.60 -21.37
N GLU A 117 -9.49 -10.39 -21.36
CA GLU A 117 -8.73 -9.15 -21.45
C GLU A 117 -7.82 -8.92 -20.24
N ALA A 118 -8.27 -9.29 -19.03
CA ALA A 118 -7.47 -9.18 -17.82
C ALA A 118 -6.31 -10.18 -17.81
N ASP A 119 -6.56 -11.39 -18.27
CA ASP A 119 -5.55 -12.43 -18.42
C ASP A 119 -4.48 -12.04 -19.46
N HIS A 120 -4.92 -11.37 -20.54
CA HIS A 120 -4.00 -10.79 -21.51
C HIS A 120 -3.19 -9.61 -20.95
N GLU A 121 -3.76 -8.72 -20.13
CA GLU A 121 -3.07 -7.58 -19.52
C GLU A 121 -2.03 -8.01 -18.47
N ALA A 122 -2.41 -8.91 -17.55
CA ALA A 122 -1.57 -9.34 -16.45
C ALA A 122 -0.75 -10.58 -16.85
N VAL A 123 0.55 -10.40 -17.05
CA VAL A 123 1.47 -11.45 -17.52
C VAL A 123 2.26 -12.00 -16.34
N GLN A 124 2.13 -13.31 -16.09
CA GLN A 124 2.96 -13.98 -15.09
C GLN A 124 4.29 -14.41 -15.72
N ALA A 125 5.34 -13.62 -15.50
CA ALA A 125 6.66 -13.93 -16.05
C ALA A 125 7.79 -13.31 -15.20
N LYS A 126 8.96 -13.95 -15.24
CA LYS A 126 10.23 -13.39 -14.71
C LYS A 126 10.90 -12.58 -15.83
N LEU A 127 11.23 -11.31 -15.56
CA LEU A 127 12.07 -10.52 -16.43
C LEU A 127 13.53 -10.99 -16.29
N VAL A 128 14.18 -11.24 -17.42
CA VAL A 128 15.56 -11.74 -17.51
C VAL A 128 16.36 -10.85 -18.44
N GLU A 129 17.55 -10.43 -18.01
CA GLU A 129 18.47 -9.63 -18.83
C GLU A 129 18.84 -10.40 -20.11
N GLY A 130 18.74 -9.73 -21.26
CA GLY A 130 19.01 -10.31 -22.57
C GLY A 130 17.82 -11.06 -23.22
N ASP A 131 16.77 -11.41 -22.47
CA ASP A 131 15.54 -11.98 -23.05
C ASP A 131 14.60 -10.88 -23.55
N ASN A 132 14.41 -10.80 -24.86
CA ASN A 132 13.56 -9.82 -25.51
C ASN A 132 12.13 -10.33 -25.81
N THR A 133 11.73 -11.49 -25.28
CA THR A 133 10.41 -12.06 -25.57
C THR A 133 9.28 -11.14 -25.11
N LEU A 134 9.36 -10.65 -23.85
CA LEU A 134 8.36 -9.73 -23.31
C LEU A 134 8.46 -8.31 -23.90
N VAL A 135 9.65 -7.91 -24.33
CA VAL A 135 9.85 -6.64 -25.07
C VAL A 135 9.10 -6.67 -26.39
N ARG A 136 9.24 -7.78 -27.16
CA ARG A 136 8.49 -7.96 -28.43
C ARG A 136 6.99 -7.98 -28.20
N GLU A 137 6.52 -8.63 -27.15
CA GLU A 137 5.10 -8.66 -26.78
C GLU A 137 4.59 -7.26 -26.44
N ALA A 138 5.33 -6.48 -25.66
CA ALA A 138 4.99 -5.08 -25.33
C ALA A 138 4.92 -4.20 -26.59
N LEU A 139 5.88 -4.34 -27.51
CA LEU A 139 5.86 -3.63 -28.80
C LEU A 139 4.64 -3.98 -29.64
N LYS A 140 4.28 -5.26 -29.72
CA LYS A 140 3.07 -5.72 -30.42
C LYS A 140 1.79 -5.11 -29.83
N ARG A 141 1.69 -5.01 -28.49
CA ARG A 141 0.54 -4.37 -27.82
C ARG A 141 0.48 -2.87 -28.04
N LEU A 142 1.61 -2.23 -28.32
CA LEU A 142 1.72 -0.81 -28.64
C LEU A 142 1.52 -0.50 -30.13
N GLU A 143 1.36 -1.50 -30.99
CA GLU A 143 1.10 -1.29 -32.42
C GLU A 143 -0.16 -0.44 -32.63
N GLY A 144 -0.07 0.52 -33.53
CA GLY A 144 -1.16 1.46 -33.83
C GLY A 144 -1.35 2.61 -32.80
N TYR A 145 -0.53 2.67 -31.76
CA TYR A 145 -0.48 3.85 -30.87
C TYR A 145 0.55 4.87 -31.39
N ASN A 146 0.04 5.98 -31.92
CA ASN A 146 0.89 7.07 -32.46
C ASN A 146 1.11 8.22 -31.45
N GLY A 147 0.48 8.17 -30.28
CA GLY A 147 0.61 9.14 -29.20
C GLY A 147 1.67 8.75 -28.16
N PRO A 148 1.73 9.50 -27.05
CA PRO A 148 2.69 9.24 -25.98
C PRO A 148 2.52 7.87 -25.35
N LYS A 149 3.63 7.27 -24.92
CA LYS A 149 3.73 5.96 -24.28
C LYS A 149 4.46 6.08 -22.95
N ILE A 150 4.10 5.26 -21.97
CA ILE A 150 4.68 5.31 -20.63
C ILE A 150 5.14 3.94 -20.20
N ILE A 151 6.28 3.91 -19.50
CA ILE A 151 6.71 2.75 -18.72
C ILE A 151 6.72 3.12 -17.25
N ILE A 152 6.10 2.30 -16.40
CA ILE A 152 6.21 2.42 -14.95
C ILE A 152 6.79 1.14 -14.37
N GLY A 153 7.37 1.20 -13.15
CA GLY A 153 7.80 0.00 -12.48
C GLY A 153 8.76 0.22 -11.32
N GLY A 154 8.93 -0.83 -10.51
CA GLY A 154 9.85 -0.85 -9.38
C GLY A 154 10.80 -2.05 -9.45
N PRO A 155 11.91 -1.98 -10.22
CA PRO A 155 12.85 -3.09 -10.29
C PRO A 155 13.38 -3.42 -8.88
N PRO A 156 13.28 -4.71 -8.43
CA PRO A 156 13.61 -5.07 -7.06
C PRO A 156 15.10 -4.84 -6.77
N CYS A 157 15.35 -4.17 -5.65
CA CYS A 157 16.68 -3.83 -5.17
C CYS A 157 16.98 -4.51 -3.83
N GLN A 158 16.67 -5.81 -3.72
CA GLN A 158 16.81 -6.55 -2.45
C GLN A 158 18.25 -6.60 -1.95
N ALA A 159 19.23 -6.60 -2.83
CA ALA A 159 20.64 -6.53 -2.49
C ALA A 159 21.04 -5.21 -1.80
N TYR A 160 20.30 -4.14 -2.06
CA TYR A 160 20.61 -2.78 -1.57
C TYR A 160 19.78 -2.34 -0.37
N SER A 161 18.77 -3.12 0.05
CA SER A 161 17.99 -2.80 1.25
C SER A 161 18.83 -2.98 2.52
N LEU A 162 18.60 -2.13 3.56
CA LEU A 162 19.31 -2.24 4.85
C LEU A 162 19.15 -3.64 5.47
N VAL A 163 17.96 -4.23 5.38
CA VAL A 163 17.66 -5.58 5.89
C VAL A 163 18.36 -6.65 5.03
N GLY A 164 18.41 -6.48 3.73
CA GLY A 164 19.12 -7.38 2.82
C GLY A 164 20.62 -7.37 3.09
N ARG A 165 21.22 -6.18 3.25
CA ARG A 165 22.65 -6.02 3.58
C ARG A 165 23.01 -6.61 4.94
N SER A 166 22.25 -6.35 5.99
CA SER A 166 22.49 -6.89 7.33
C SER A 166 22.47 -8.43 7.37
N ARG A 167 21.61 -9.07 6.58
CA ARG A 167 21.49 -10.54 6.51
C ARG A 167 22.58 -11.20 5.68
N ARG A 168 23.16 -10.49 4.72
CA ARG A 168 24.11 -11.01 3.72
C ARG A 168 25.47 -10.31 3.75
N ALA A 169 25.77 -9.59 4.85
CA ALA A 169 27.01 -8.83 5.00
C ALA A 169 28.29 -9.69 4.84
N HIS A 170 28.18 -11.03 5.00
CA HIS A 170 29.27 -11.98 4.87
C HIS A 170 29.07 -12.97 3.69
N ASP A 171 28.16 -12.69 2.76
CA ASP A 171 27.90 -13.53 1.58
C ASP A 171 28.86 -13.14 0.44
N PRO A 172 29.84 -14.00 0.09
CA PRO A 172 30.83 -13.71 -0.95
C PRO A 172 30.21 -13.66 -2.37
N ASP A 173 29.03 -14.25 -2.57
CA ASP A 173 28.32 -14.24 -3.84
C ASP A 173 27.33 -13.06 -3.97
N LEU A 174 27.33 -12.13 -3.02
CA LEU A 174 26.47 -10.95 -3.08
C LEU A 174 26.65 -10.14 -4.38
N GLN A 175 27.87 -10.07 -4.88
CA GLN A 175 28.21 -9.33 -6.11
C GLN A 175 27.72 -10.03 -7.40
N LYS A 176 27.40 -11.33 -7.32
CA LYS A 176 26.86 -12.13 -8.44
C LYS A 176 25.33 -12.25 -8.40
N ASP A 177 24.66 -11.60 -7.43
CA ASP A 177 23.21 -11.71 -7.30
C ASP A 177 22.51 -11.05 -8.51
N GLU A 178 21.83 -11.86 -9.33
CA GLU A 178 21.01 -11.43 -10.47
C GLU A 178 20.09 -10.24 -10.14
N LYS A 179 19.70 -10.12 -8.86
CA LYS A 179 18.82 -9.03 -8.41
C LYS A 179 19.47 -7.65 -8.46
N GLN A 180 20.79 -7.58 -8.57
CA GLN A 180 21.52 -6.32 -8.71
C GLN A 180 21.39 -5.73 -10.12
N THR A 181 21.11 -6.56 -11.10
CA THR A 181 21.06 -6.18 -12.52
C THR A 181 19.63 -6.09 -13.08
N LEU A 182 18.59 -6.31 -12.24
CA LEU A 182 17.20 -6.27 -12.71
C LEU A 182 16.76 -4.90 -13.26
N TYR A 183 17.41 -3.80 -12.89
CA TYR A 183 17.20 -2.51 -13.54
C TYR A 183 17.59 -2.53 -15.02
N LYS A 184 18.52 -3.39 -15.44
CA LYS A 184 18.90 -3.56 -16.86
C LYS A 184 17.77 -4.15 -17.69
N CYS A 185 16.95 -5.03 -17.09
CA CYS A 185 15.71 -5.47 -17.76
C CYS A 185 14.78 -4.29 -18.02
N TYR A 186 14.71 -3.33 -17.10
CA TYR A 186 13.94 -2.10 -17.31
C TYR A 186 14.52 -1.27 -18.46
N LEU A 187 15.86 -1.13 -18.55
CA LEU A 187 16.54 -0.44 -19.64
C LEU A 187 16.31 -1.10 -21.01
N GLN A 188 16.18 -2.44 -21.07
CA GLN A 188 15.85 -3.12 -22.34
C GLN A 188 14.50 -2.65 -22.89
N PHE A 189 13.49 -2.47 -22.01
CA PHE A 189 12.20 -1.91 -22.42
C PHE A 189 12.32 -0.43 -22.81
N LEU A 190 13.07 0.39 -22.05
CA LEU A 190 13.30 1.80 -22.40
C LEU A 190 13.91 1.94 -23.81
N ASN A 191 14.95 1.18 -24.10
CA ASN A 191 15.66 1.25 -25.38
C ASN A 191 14.79 0.78 -26.56
N ALA A 192 13.95 -0.24 -26.35
CA ALA A 192 13.14 -0.82 -27.41
C ALA A 192 11.85 -0.02 -27.67
N ILE A 193 11.13 0.39 -26.62
CA ILE A 193 9.83 1.07 -26.71
C ILE A 193 10.00 2.56 -26.94
N LYS A 194 11.08 3.15 -26.40
CA LYS A 194 11.33 4.58 -26.38
C LYS A 194 10.12 5.38 -25.87
N PRO A 195 9.63 5.09 -24.63
CA PRO A 195 8.49 5.81 -24.07
C PRO A 195 8.78 7.31 -23.95
N ASP A 196 7.75 8.12 -23.97
CA ASP A 196 7.89 9.57 -23.79
C ASP A 196 8.28 9.90 -22.34
N VAL A 197 7.69 9.17 -21.39
CA VAL A 197 7.95 9.32 -19.96
C VAL A 197 8.07 7.94 -19.33
N PHE A 198 8.93 7.81 -18.33
CA PHE A 198 8.93 6.65 -17.44
C PHE A 198 8.97 7.05 -15.96
N VAL A 199 8.48 6.14 -15.11
CA VAL A 199 8.57 6.26 -13.65
C VAL A 199 9.21 5.01 -13.08
N MET A 200 10.38 5.15 -12.43
CA MET A 200 11.10 4.06 -11.77
C MET A 200 11.11 4.29 -10.27
N GLU A 201 10.52 3.36 -9.51
CA GLU A 201 10.55 3.37 -8.03
C GLU A 201 11.65 2.49 -7.49
N ASN A 202 12.28 2.90 -6.39
CA ASN A 202 13.23 2.07 -5.66
C ASN A 202 13.30 2.41 -4.17
N VAL A 203 13.92 1.52 -3.39
CA VAL A 203 14.15 1.74 -1.97
C VAL A 203 15.24 2.79 -1.72
N LYS A 204 15.13 3.55 -0.61
CA LYS A 204 16.14 4.55 -0.22
C LYS A 204 17.57 3.99 -0.14
N GLY A 205 17.71 2.68 0.13
CA GLY A 205 19.01 2.00 0.19
C GLY A 205 19.86 2.12 -1.07
N ILE A 206 19.26 2.36 -2.24
CA ILE A 206 19.97 2.54 -3.51
C ILE A 206 20.93 3.75 -3.50
N LEU A 207 20.63 4.78 -2.68
CA LEU A 207 21.46 5.99 -2.58
C LEU A 207 22.84 5.74 -1.98
N SER A 208 22.98 4.71 -1.16
CA SER A 208 24.22 4.31 -0.48
C SER A 208 24.75 2.96 -0.94
N ALA A 209 24.14 2.39 -1.97
CA ALA A 209 24.54 1.12 -2.53
C ALA A 209 25.74 1.30 -3.47
N GLN A 210 26.68 0.36 -3.43
CA GLN A 210 27.86 0.31 -4.31
C GLN A 210 27.89 -1.04 -5.03
N LEU A 211 28.28 -1.02 -6.28
CA LEU A 211 28.57 -2.18 -7.10
C LEU A 211 29.96 -1.98 -7.72
N HIS A 212 30.90 -2.91 -7.50
CA HIS A 212 32.29 -2.79 -7.96
C HIS A 212 32.96 -1.44 -7.61
N SER A 213 32.69 -0.91 -6.40
CA SER A 213 33.19 0.39 -5.90
C SER A 213 32.51 1.63 -6.47
N GLU A 214 31.54 1.48 -7.36
CA GLU A 214 30.76 2.59 -7.92
C GLU A 214 29.39 2.73 -7.27
N GLY A 215 28.86 3.95 -7.22
CA GLY A 215 27.52 4.22 -6.68
C GLY A 215 26.44 3.74 -7.66
N VAL A 216 25.58 2.82 -7.23
CA VAL A 216 24.53 2.22 -8.09
C VAL A 216 23.61 3.25 -8.72
N LEU A 217 23.21 4.29 -7.98
CA LEU A 217 22.37 5.35 -8.54
C LEU A 217 23.09 6.12 -9.64
N GLY A 218 24.42 6.34 -9.52
CA GLY A 218 25.22 6.98 -10.55
C GLY A 218 25.25 6.17 -11.85
N MET A 219 25.46 4.85 -11.72
CA MET A 219 25.42 3.92 -12.87
C MET A 219 24.05 3.93 -13.55
N ILE A 220 22.96 3.80 -12.79
CA ILE A 220 21.59 3.84 -13.34
C ILE A 220 21.32 5.17 -14.09
N ARG A 221 21.80 6.29 -13.53
CA ARG A 221 21.64 7.60 -14.18
C ARG A 221 22.40 7.68 -15.51
N ALA A 222 23.67 7.21 -15.53
CA ALA A 222 24.47 7.20 -16.75
C ALA A 222 23.82 6.33 -17.85
N ASP A 223 23.37 5.13 -17.51
CA ASP A 223 22.69 4.22 -18.44
C ASP A 223 21.37 4.83 -18.99
N ILE A 224 20.63 5.57 -18.15
CA ILE A 224 19.40 6.27 -18.55
C ILE A 224 19.69 7.47 -19.45
N GLU A 225 20.73 8.24 -19.14
CA GLU A 225 21.20 9.37 -19.97
C GLU A 225 21.67 8.88 -21.33
N GLU A 226 22.42 7.75 -21.39
CA GLU A 226 22.83 7.10 -22.64
C GLU A 226 21.62 6.61 -23.46
N ALA A 227 20.55 6.15 -22.79
CA ALA A 227 19.29 5.76 -23.43
C ALA A 227 18.48 6.97 -23.98
N GLY A 228 18.95 8.22 -23.79
CA GLY A 228 18.33 9.43 -24.32
C GLY A 228 17.27 10.05 -23.42
N TYR A 229 17.39 9.90 -22.09
CA TYR A 229 16.47 10.46 -21.11
C TYR A 229 17.15 11.39 -20.12
N THR A 230 16.42 12.42 -19.71
CA THR A 230 16.78 13.26 -18.54
C THR A 230 15.96 12.84 -17.33
N ILE A 231 16.62 12.70 -16.18
CA ILE A 231 15.95 12.34 -14.92
C ILE A 231 15.57 13.60 -14.14
N HIS A 232 14.31 13.70 -13.77
CA HIS A 232 13.73 14.79 -12.99
C HIS A 232 13.33 14.32 -11.59
N SER A 233 13.35 15.25 -10.63
CA SER A 233 12.87 15.03 -9.28
C SER A 233 11.40 15.42 -9.15
N LEU A 234 10.63 14.61 -8.41
CA LEU A 234 9.23 14.93 -8.06
C LEU A 234 9.13 15.88 -6.84
N THR A 235 10.24 16.20 -6.19
CA THR A 235 10.25 16.99 -4.94
C THR A 235 10.89 18.36 -5.07
N THR A 236 11.70 18.57 -6.09
CA THR A 236 12.37 19.86 -6.38
C THR A 236 12.65 20.01 -7.87
N PRO A 237 12.52 21.23 -8.43
CA PRO A 237 12.81 21.46 -9.85
C PRO A 237 14.30 21.34 -10.20
N ASN A 238 15.20 21.62 -9.24
CA ASN A 238 16.65 21.63 -9.44
C ASN A 238 17.36 20.65 -8.48
N PRO A 239 17.32 19.32 -8.73
CA PRO A 239 17.96 18.34 -7.86
C PRO A 239 19.49 18.46 -7.93
N GLN A 240 20.14 18.63 -6.76
CA GLN A 240 21.59 18.78 -6.65
C GLN A 240 22.26 17.53 -6.04
N LYS A 241 21.52 16.74 -5.30
CA LYS A 241 22.03 15.59 -4.56
C LYS A 241 21.07 14.40 -4.66
N PRO A 242 21.57 13.16 -4.49
CA PRO A 242 20.75 11.95 -4.57
C PRO A 242 19.51 11.94 -3.66
N SER A 243 19.58 12.59 -2.49
CA SER A 243 18.43 12.69 -1.60
C SER A 243 17.26 13.51 -2.13
N ASP A 244 17.46 14.31 -3.17
CA ASP A 244 16.43 15.14 -3.79
C ASP A 244 15.46 14.32 -4.66
N TYR A 245 15.78 13.05 -4.92
CA TYR A 245 14.90 12.07 -5.57
C TYR A 245 14.08 11.26 -4.55
N VAL A 246 14.23 11.53 -3.23
CA VAL A 246 13.50 10.80 -2.19
C VAL A 246 12.14 11.45 -1.95
N VAL A 247 11.09 10.73 -2.31
CA VAL A 247 9.72 11.08 -1.96
C VAL A 247 9.43 10.54 -0.56
N LYS A 248 9.04 11.44 0.35
CA LYS A 248 8.56 11.13 1.71
C LYS A 248 7.05 11.14 1.68
N ALA A 249 6.44 9.96 1.62
CA ALA A 249 5.01 9.78 1.31
C ALA A 249 4.09 10.53 2.29
N GLU A 250 4.47 10.61 3.57
CA GLU A 250 3.71 11.32 4.61
C GLU A 250 3.49 12.81 4.30
N ARG A 251 4.36 13.43 3.50
CA ARG A 251 4.22 14.83 3.08
C ARG A 251 3.18 15.04 1.99
N TYR A 252 2.66 13.94 1.44
CA TYR A 252 1.73 13.92 0.31
C TYR A 252 0.40 13.26 0.68
N GLY A 253 0.00 13.34 1.97
CA GLY A 253 -1.28 12.83 2.45
C GLY A 253 -1.36 11.29 2.51
N ILE A 254 -0.21 10.61 2.62
CA ILE A 254 -0.18 9.16 2.82
C ILE A 254 0.03 8.88 4.32
N PRO A 255 -0.83 8.07 4.97
CA PRO A 255 -0.78 7.82 6.41
C PRO A 255 0.38 6.89 6.81
N GLN A 256 1.54 7.06 6.15
CA GLN A 256 2.71 6.20 6.33
C GLN A 256 4.01 6.95 6.01
N ALA A 257 4.98 6.93 6.92
CA ALA A 257 6.34 7.40 6.71
C ALA A 257 7.11 6.41 5.81
N ARG A 258 6.79 6.43 4.49
CA ARG A 258 7.41 5.59 3.46
C ARG A 258 8.28 6.43 2.56
N HIS A 259 9.60 6.26 2.66
CA HIS A 259 10.57 6.99 1.87
C HIS A 259 11.06 6.13 0.70
N ARG A 260 10.89 6.64 -0.53
CA ARG A 260 11.28 5.94 -1.76
C ARG A 260 12.01 6.88 -2.70
N VAL A 261 12.99 6.35 -3.40
CA VAL A 261 13.58 7.02 -4.57
C VAL A 261 12.63 6.83 -5.73
N ILE A 262 12.20 7.93 -6.34
CA ILE A 262 11.36 7.89 -7.54
C ILE A 262 12.05 8.74 -8.60
N LEU A 263 12.38 8.10 -9.70
CA LEU A 263 13.00 8.71 -10.86
C LEU A 263 11.92 8.94 -11.93
N LEU A 264 11.70 10.20 -12.29
CA LEU A 264 10.86 10.59 -13.42
C LEU A 264 11.78 10.83 -14.60
N GLY A 265 11.78 9.95 -15.59
CA GLY A 265 12.57 10.12 -16.81
C GLY A 265 11.72 10.67 -17.95
N ILE A 266 12.22 11.67 -18.63
CA ILE A 266 11.58 12.30 -19.80
C ILE A 266 12.54 12.20 -20.97
N ARG A 267 12.05 11.79 -22.15
CA ARG A 267 12.86 11.65 -23.35
C ARG A 267 13.36 13.02 -23.81
N ASN A 268 14.64 13.10 -24.18
CA ASN A 268 15.35 14.36 -24.43
C ASN A 268 14.83 15.19 -25.63
N ASP A 269 14.08 14.57 -26.55
CA ASP A 269 13.46 15.25 -27.68
C ASP A 269 12.15 15.97 -27.32
N LEU A 270 11.67 15.81 -26.08
CA LEU A 270 10.45 16.46 -25.61
C LEU A 270 10.77 17.74 -24.84
N ALA A 271 10.24 18.87 -25.33
CA ALA A 271 10.30 20.15 -24.62
C ALA A 271 9.17 20.20 -23.57
N VAL A 272 9.46 19.77 -22.32
CA VAL A 272 8.46 19.64 -21.27
C VAL A 272 8.87 20.40 -20.02
N GLU A 273 7.95 21.19 -19.47
CA GLU A 273 8.08 21.71 -18.10
C GLU A 273 7.66 20.65 -17.10
N THR A 274 8.54 20.34 -16.14
CA THR A 274 8.26 19.34 -15.10
C THR A 274 7.59 19.97 -13.90
N ALA A 275 6.46 19.40 -13.47
CA ALA A 275 5.82 19.74 -12.23
C ALA A 275 6.36 18.87 -11.07
N GLN A 276 6.22 19.37 -9.84
CA GLN A 276 6.51 18.62 -8.62
C GLN A 276 5.21 18.17 -7.93
N LEU A 277 5.31 17.17 -7.08
CA LEU A 277 4.21 16.74 -6.23
C LEU A 277 3.77 17.89 -5.31
N LYS A 278 2.48 18.08 -5.17
CA LYS A 278 1.90 19.05 -4.24
C LYS A 278 1.92 18.49 -2.81
N LEU A 279 2.32 19.34 -1.87
CA LEU A 279 2.26 18.98 -0.44
C LEU A 279 0.80 18.91 0.02
N HIS A 280 0.49 17.91 0.85
CA HIS A 280 -0.79 17.72 1.51
C HIS A 280 -0.61 17.61 3.03
N PRO A 281 -1.64 17.91 3.82
CA PRO A 281 -1.62 17.67 5.26
C PRO A 281 -1.23 16.23 5.58
N GLU A 282 -0.55 16.05 6.70
CA GLU A 282 -0.17 14.75 7.20
C GLU A 282 -1.42 13.99 7.65
N GLU A 283 -1.60 12.79 7.13
CA GLU A 283 -2.67 11.87 7.50
C GLU A 283 -2.14 10.83 8.51
N THR A 284 -2.97 10.42 9.45
CA THR A 284 -2.58 9.60 10.59
C THR A 284 -3.06 8.15 10.47
N VAL A 285 -2.54 7.29 11.35
CA VAL A 285 -3.06 5.92 11.51
C VAL A 285 -4.54 5.94 11.87
N GLN A 286 -4.98 6.91 12.71
CA GLN A 286 -6.39 7.03 13.09
C GLN A 286 -7.28 7.32 11.89
N ASP A 287 -6.86 8.23 11.00
CA ASP A 287 -7.60 8.58 9.79
C ASP A 287 -7.72 7.38 8.84
N ALA A 288 -6.63 6.63 8.68
CA ALA A 288 -6.61 5.43 7.83
C ALA A 288 -7.50 4.29 8.37
N LEU A 289 -7.56 4.11 9.70
CA LEU A 289 -8.31 3.03 10.33
C LEU A 289 -9.76 3.40 10.68
N ALA A 290 -10.20 4.61 10.36
CA ALA A 290 -11.56 5.04 10.63
C ALA A 290 -12.60 4.10 9.99
N GLY A 291 -13.64 3.74 10.75
CA GLY A 291 -14.71 2.85 10.33
C GLY A 291 -14.35 1.36 10.24
N ILE A 292 -13.09 0.96 10.46
CA ILE A 292 -12.72 -0.46 10.54
C ILE A 292 -13.20 -1.05 11.89
N PRO A 293 -13.92 -2.18 11.89
CA PRO A 293 -14.39 -2.81 13.12
C PRO A 293 -13.23 -3.33 13.97
N PRO A 294 -13.33 -3.22 15.31
CA PRO A 294 -12.29 -3.75 16.20
C PRO A 294 -12.32 -5.28 16.25
N LEU A 295 -11.15 -5.90 16.14
CA LEU A 295 -10.97 -7.33 16.23
C LEU A 295 -10.10 -7.72 17.45
N ARG A 296 -10.34 -8.89 18.01
CA ARG A 296 -9.41 -9.53 18.92
C ARG A 296 -8.43 -10.44 18.15
N SER A 297 -7.29 -10.74 18.76
CA SER A 297 -6.48 -11.88 18.34
C SER A 297 -7.05 -13.21 18.90
N ASP A 298 -6.35 -14.31 18.60
CA ASP A 298 -6.55 -15.60 19.28
C ASP A 298 -5.18 -16.17 19.70
N PHE A 299 -5.18 -17.29 20.42
CA PHE A 299 -3.95 -18.00 20.79
C PHE A 299 -3.44 -18.86 19.63
N SER A 300 -2.17 -18.73 19.26
CA SER A 300 -1.52 -19.59 18.26
C SER A 300 -1.29 -21.01 18.77
N HIS A 301 -0.98 -21.13 20.07
CA HIS A 301 -0.87 -22.39 20.78
C HIS A 301 -1.51 -22.23 22.16
N ARG A 302 -2.34 -23.19 22.55
CA ARG A 302 -2.92 -23.26 23.89
C ARG A 302 -2.13 -24.29 24.72
N SER A 303 -1.48 -23.81 25.78
CA SER A 303 -0.96 -24.72 26.81
C SER A 303 -2.12 -25.32 27.59
N LYS A 304 -1.88 -26.43 28.32
CA LYS A 304 -2.89 -27.05 29.22
C LYS A 304 -3.51 -26.03 30.18
N GLU A 305 -2.72 -25.05 30.66
CA GLU A 305 -3.19 -23.99 31.57
C GLU A 305 -4.16 -23.00 30.89
N LEU A 306 -4.14 -22.88 29.56
CA LEU A 306 -4.98 -21.98 28.78
C LEU A 306 -6.16 -22.69 28.11
N GLU A 307 -6.24 -24.03 28.22
CA GLU A 307 -7.25 -24.85 27.53
C GLU A 307 -8.69 -24.40 27.82
N HIS A 308 -8.95 -24.02 29.08
CA HIS A 308 -10.26 -23.56 29.56
C HIS A 308 -10.32 -22.04 29.80
N THR A 309 -9.30 -21.26 29.36
CA THR A 309 -9.26 -19.81 29.55
C THR A 309 -9.74 -19.10 28.30
N SER A 310 -10.79 -18.27 28.41
CA SER A 310 -11.20 -17.42 27.30
C SER A 310 -10.16 -16.34 27.03
N TRP A 311 -10.07 -15.87 25.78
CA TRP A 311 -9.17 -14.79 25.41
C TRP A 311 -9.43 -13.52 26.26
N ALA A 312 -10.70 -13.17 26.49
CA ALA A 312 -11.07 -12.00 27.29
C ALA A 312 -10.61 -12.15 28.76
N ASP A 313 -10.78 -13.32 29.38
CA ASP A 313 -10.32 -13.55 30.75
C ASP A 313 -8.80 -13.48 30.86
N TYR A 314 -8.10 -13.98 29.85
CA TYR A 314 -6.65 -13.87 29.78
C TYR A 314 -6.20 -12.40 29.75
N VAL A 315 -6.78 -11.60 28.84
CA VAL A 315 -6.44 -10.18 28.70
C VAL A 315 -6.77 -9.39 29.97
N LEU A 316 -7.91 -9.66 30.62
CA LEU A 316 -8.25 -9.04 31.91
C LEU A 316 -7.25 -9.39 33.03
N LYS A 317 -6.78 -10.66 33.09
CA LYS A 317 -5.74 -11.08 34.04
C LYS A 317 -4.41 -10.40 33.70
N ALA A 318 -4.03 -10.32 32.44
CA ALA A 318 -2.83 -9.63 31.96
C ALA A 318 -2.85 -8.14 32.32
N ALA A 319 -3.96 -7.45 32.07
CA ALA A 319 -4.14 -6.04 32.40
C ALA A 319 -3.91 -5.76 33.90
N ARG A 320 -4.52 -6.59 34.77
CA ARG A 320 -4.33 -6.48 36.22
C ARG A 320 -2.87 -6.75 36.63
N ARG A 321 -2.21 -7.73 36.00
CA ARG A 321 -0.80 -8.05 36.26
C ARG A 321 0.12 -6.91 35.86
N ILE A 322 -0.08 -6.32 34.69
CA ILE A 322 0.70 -5.18 34.21
C ILE A 322 0.47 -3.96 35.12
N ALA A 323 -0.77 -3.64 35.46
CA ALA A 323 -1.12 -2.49 36.31
C ALA A 323 -0.41 -2.55 37.68
N LYS A 324 -0.21 -3.72 38.27
CA LYS A 324 0.53 -3.89 39.54
C LYS A 324 2.00 -3.49 39.46
N HIS A 325 2.62 -3.52 38.29
CA HIS A 325 4.01 -3.09 38.09
C HIS A 325 4.16 -1.56 37.95
N TYR A 326 3.05 -0.83 37.74
CA TYR A 326 3.02 0.61 37.55
C TYR A 326 1.99 1.28 38.48
N PRO A 327 2.08 1.06 39.83
CA PRO A 327 1.08 1.56 40.76
C PRO A 327 0.99 3.09 40.69
N ASN A 328 -0.23 3.62 40.80
CA ASN A 328 -0.53 5.06 40.79
C ASN A 328 -0.15 5.82 39.51
N THR A 329 -0.03 5.11 38.37
CA THR A 329 0.27 5.71 37.07
C THR A 329 -0.98 5.77 36.19
N GLU A 330 -0.94 6.65 35.18
CA GLU A 330 -1.99 6.74 34.15
C GLU A 330 -2.13 5.41 33.40
N LEU A 331 -1.03 4.70 33.15
CA LEU A 331 -1.01 3.37 32.52
C LEU A 331 -1.83 2.37 33.36
N ALA A 332 -1.62 2.31 34.66
CA ALA A 332 -2.37 1.44 35.55
C ALA A 332 -3.87 1.79 35.56
N ASN A 333 -4.20 3.08 35.63
CA ASN A 333 -5.57 3.55 35.59
C ASN A 333 -6.27 3.21 34.26
N LYS A 334 -5.57 3.33 33.15
CA LYS A 334 -6.06 2.95 31.82
C LYS A 334 -6.36 1.45 31.72
N LEU A 335 -5.44 0.61 32.19
CA LEU A 335 -5.59 -0.85 32.20
C LEU A 335 -6.70 -1.32 33.15
N ALA A 336 -6.89 -0.67 34.29
CA ALA A 336 -7.95 -0.99 35.26
C ALA A 336 -9.37 -0.73 34.70
N LYS A 337 -9.51 0.14 33.72
CA LYS A 337 -10.80 0.43 33.05
C LYS A 337 -11.23 -0.63 32.02
N ILE A 338 -10.38 -1.63 31.73
CA ILE A 338 -10.75 -2.69 30.79
C ILE A 338 -11.79 -3.60 31.45
N THR A 339 -12.94 -3.74 30.79
CA THR A 339 -14.01 -4.68 31.17
C THR A 339 -14.21 -5.70 30.05
N ARG A 340 -14.85 -6.84 30.35
CA ARG A 340 -15.16 -7.85 29.33
C ARG A 340 -15.95 -7.24 28.13
N ASN A 341 -16.93 -6.38 28.42
CA ASN A 341 -17.77 -5.74 27.39
C ASN A 341 -17.02 -4.68 26.56
N SER A 342 -15.87 -4.21 27.04
CA SER A 342 -15.01 -3.28 26.28
C SER A 342 -14.02 -3.95 25.34
N LEU A 343 -13.93 -5.30 25.37
CA LEU A 343 -13.03 -6.09 24.54
C LEU A 343 -13.76 -6.57 23.28
N PRO A 344 -13.07 -6.62 22.12
CA PRO A 344 -13.66 -7.15 20.89
C PRO A 344 -14.04 -8.62 21.03
N ALA A 345 -15.15 -9.01 20.38
CA ALA A 345 -15.66 -10.38 20.41
C ALA A 345 -15.11 -11.26 19.27
N PHE A 346 -14.85 -10.67 18.10
CA PHE A 346 -14.59 -11.39 16.86
C PHE A 346 -13.11 -11.35 16.45
N THR A 347 -12.69 -12.34 15.67
CA THR A 347 -11.34 -12.42 15.05
C THR A 347 -11.34 -12.04 13.58
N SER A 348 -12.52 -11.88 12.99
CA SER A 348 -12.76 -11.40 11.63
C SER A 348 -14.07 -10.62 11.59
N ASP A 349 -14.13 -9.64 10.71
CA ASP A 349 -15.36 -8.92 10.38
C ASP A 349 -15.25 -8.45 8.92
N ASP A 350 -16.27 -8.74 8.15
CA ASP A 350 -16.29 -8.48 6.72
C ASP A 350 -17.09 -7.20 6.37
N CYS A 351 -17.51 -6.43 7.40
CA CYS A 351 -18.30 -5.22 7.22
C CYS A 351 -17.70 -4.03 7.96
N VAL A 352 -17.76 -2.84 7.37
CA VAL A 352 -17.44 -1.59 8.09
C VAL A 352 -18.53 -1.25 9.11
N ASN A 353 -18.11 -0.73 10.27
CA ASN A 353 -19.04 -0.35 11.37
C ASN A 353 -19.90 0.83 11.00
N ASN A 354 -19.31 1.86 10.44
CA ASN A 354 -20.00 3.08 10.04
C ASN A 354 -19.49 3.52 8.67
N PRO A 355 -20.27 3.26 7.59
CA PRO A 355 -19.87 3.70 6.26
C PRO A 355 -19.85 5.23 6.11
N ASP A 356 -20.44 5.96 7.05
CA ASP A 356 -20.53 7.43 7.07
C ASP A 356 -19.42 8.10 7.92
N ASP A 357 -18.47 7.32 8.47
CA ASP A 357 -17.25 7.87 9.08
C ASP A 357 -16.37 8.49 7.99
N PHE A 358 -16.53 9.81 7.85
CA PHE A 358 -16.07 10.56 6.69
C PHE A 358 -14.81 11.35 6.99
N ASN A 359 -13.70 10.98 6.35
CA ASN A 359 -12.50 11.80 6.19
C ASN A 359 -11.96 11.64 4.76
N SER A 360 -10.93 12.40 4.39
CA SER A 360 -10.34 12.35 3.04
C SER A 360 -9.92 10.94 2.64
N LEU A 361 -9.35 10.17 3.55
CA LEU A 361 -8.90 8.81 3.25
C LEU A 361 -10.05 7.80 3.16
N THR A 362 -11.07 7.90 4.03
CA THR A 362 -12.22 6.98 3.94
C THR A 362 -13.00 7.17 2.65
N GLU A 363 -13.09 8.40 2.14
CA GLU A 363 -13.64 8.66 0.81
C GLU A 363 -12.80 7.97 -0.28
N TRP A 364 -11.49 8.12 -0.27
CA TRP A 364 -10.61 7.41 -1.20
C TRP A 364 -10.80 5.90 -1.15
N TYR A 365 -10.82 5.32 0.05
CA TYR A 365 -10.94 3.87 0.20
C TYR A 365 -12.27 3.33 -0.28
N ARG A 366 -13.35 4.06 -0.07
CA ARG A 366 -14.70 3.55 -0.22
C ARG A 366 -15.51 4.17 -1.35
N LYS A 367 -14.98 5.13 -2.10
CA LYS A 367 -15.69 5.86 -3.16
C LYS A 367 -16.57 4.95 -4.03
N ARG A 368 -16.02 3.84 -4.52
CA ARG A 368 -16.76 2.90 -5.38
C ARG A 368 -17.73 2.01 -4.62
N LEU A 369 -17.39 1.59 -3.41
CA LEU A 369 -18.28 0.78 -2.55
C LEU A 369 -19.45 1.62 -2.02
N ASN A 370 -19.20 2.87 -1.63
CA ASN A 370 -20.25 3.78 -1.19
C ASN A 370 -21.24 4.11 -2.33
N ALA A 371 -20.78 4.19 -3.57
CA ALA A 371 -21.63 4.40 -4.74
C ALA A 371 -22.68 3.28 -4.95
N VAL A 372 -22.44 2.07 -4.40
CA VAL A 372 -23.37 0.93 -4.43
C VAL A 372 -23.88 0.55 -3.04
N ASN A 373 -23.74 1.44 -2.05
CA ASN A 373 -24.13 1.24 -0.64
C ASN A 373 -23.58 -0.06 -0.01
N SER A 374 -22.39 -0.49 -0.42
CA SER A 374 -21.80 -1.72 0.10
C SER A 374 -21.03 -1.47 1.40
N ARG A 375 -21.21 -2.34 2.37
CA ARG A 375 -20.47 -2.36 3.63
C ARG A 375 -19.30 -3.34 3.67
N ILE A 376 -19.04 -4.04 2.57
CA ILE A 376 -18.00 -5.08 2.47
C ILE A 376 -16.63 -4.53 2.87
N LEU A 377 -15.90 -5.33 3.65
CA LEU A 377 -14.52 -5.09 4.06
C LEU A 377 -13.72 -6.38 3.87
N THR A 378 -12.83 -6.41 2.89
CA THR A 378 -12.09 -7.62 2.54
C THR A 378 -10.76 -7.73 3.28
N ASN A 379 -10.21 -8.95 3.43
CA ASN A 379 -8.90 -9.23 4.05
C ASN A 379 -8.77 -8.72 5.51
N HIS A 380 -9.90 -8.54 6.24
CA HIS A 380 -9.89 -8.06 7.62
C HIS A 380 -10.06 -9.23 8.61
N VAL A 381 -9.01 -10.03 8.74
CA VAL A 381 -8.93 -11.18 9.63
C VAL A 381 -7.68 -11.07 10.49
N SER A 382 -7.83 -11.15 11.81
CA SER A 382 -6.69 -11.08 12.73
C SER A 382 -5.83 -12.36 12.67
N ARG A 383 -4.57 -12.25 13.04
CA ARG A 383 -3.74 -13.43 13.27
C ARG A 383 -3.75 -13.83 14.74
N SER A 384 -3.52 -15.12 14.98
CA SER A 384 -3.27 -15.63 16.33
C SER A 384 -1.84 -15.32 16.80
N HIS A 385 -1.66 -15.11 18.10
CA HIS A 385 -0.38 -14.80 18.73
C HIS A 385 -0.11 -15.72 19.93
N MET A 386 1.15 -15.83 20.35
CA MET A 386 1.49 -16.51 21.60
C MET A 386 0.95 -15.71 22.80
N ALA A 387 0.55 -16.39 23.87
CA ALA A 387 0.01 -15.74 25.06
C ALA A 387 0.92 -14.61 25.62
N LYS A 388 2.23 -14.84 25.67
CA LYS A 388 3.19 -13.81 26.09
C LYS A 388 3.25 -12.61 25.16
N ASP A 389 2.95 -12.78 23.87
CA ASP A 389 2.90 -11.67 22.94
C ASP A 389 1.63 -10.84 23.12
N LEU A 390 0.51 -11.47 23.53
CA LEU A 390 -0.69 -10.73 23.93
C LEU A 390 -0.40 -9.79 25.12
N ASP A 391 0.32 -10.26 26.13
CA ASP A 391 0.74 -9.43 27.26
C ASP A 391 1.61 -8.26 26.80
N ARG A 392 2.57 -8.51 25.90
CA ARG A 392 3.44 -7.47 25.33
C ARG A 392 2.66 -6.46 24.50
N TYR A 393 1.74 -6.91 23.68
CA TYR A 393 0.94 -6.02 22.83
C TYR A 393 0.00 -5.15 23.66
N LEU A 394 -0.64 -5.74 24.69
CA LEU A 394 -1.43 -4.99 25.65
C LEU A 394 -0.61 -3.88 26.33
N PHE A 395 0.58 -4.25 26.84
CA PHE A 395 1.48 -3.29 27.46
C PHE A 395 1.93 -2.20 26.50
N CYS A 396 2.47 -2.58 25.32
CA CYS A 396 3.02 -1.64 24.36
C CYS A 396 1.96 -0.66 23.85
N ALA A 397 0.75 -1.15 23.51
CA ALA A 397 -0.31 -0.28 23.01
C ALA A 397 -0.89 0.64 24.11
N ALA A 398 -1.05 0.13 25.34
CA ALA A 398 -1.47 0.97 26.47
C ALA A 398 -0.41 2.03 26.80
N PHE A 399 0.89 1.65 26.82
CA PHE A 399 2.00 2.56 27.01
C PHE A 399 2.03 3.65 25.94
N ALA A 400 1.87 3.26 24.67
CA ALA A 400 1.87 4.20 23.55
C ALA A 400 0.74 5.22 23.64
N GLN A 401 -0.45 4.82 24.08
CA GLN A 401 -1.58 5.74 24.26
C GLN A 401 -1.43 6.70 25.46
N VAL A 402 -0.53 6.41 26.40
CA VAL A 402 -0.24 7.30 27.54
C VAL A 402 0.91 8.24 27.22
N HIS A 403 1.93 7.77 26.51
CA HIS A 403 3.18 8.49 26.32
C HIS A 403 3.38 9.06 24.92
N ASP A 404 2.45 8.79 24.00
CA ASP A 404 2.53 9.14 22.56
C ASP A 404 3.87 8.72 21.91
N GLN A 405 4.41 7.58 22.35
CA GLN A 405 5.63 6.97 21.81
C GLN A 405 5.63 5.46 22.01
N PRO A 406 6.26 4.68 21.09
CA PRO A 406 6.39 3.24 21.27
C PRO A 406 7.26 2.87 22.47
N ALA A 407 6.86 1.86 23.25
CA ALA A 407 7.69 1.31 24.31
C ALA A 407 8.95 0.65 23.74
N LYS A 408 10.09 0.85 24.40
CA LYS A 408 11.36 0.16 24.15
C LYS A 408 11.60 -0.91 25.21
N LEU A 409 12.49 -1.87 24.98
CA LEU A 409 12.75 -2.95 25.95
C LEU A 409 13.09 -2.46 27.36
N LYS A 410 13.74 -1.29 27.48
CA LYS A 410 14.02 -0.67 28.80
C LYS A 410 12.76 -0.27 29.59
N ASP A 411 11.64 -0.07 28.89
CA ASP A 411 10.35 0.34 29.47
C ASP A 411 9.50 -0.86 29.89
N PHE A 412 9.94 -2.10 29.57
CA PHE A 412 9.19 -3.33 29.84
C PHE A 412 9.35 -3.79 31.29
N PRO A 413 8.28 -4.30 31.92
CA PRO A 413 8.44 -5.12 33.10
C PRO A 413 9.34 -6.32 32.79
N ILE A 414 10.18 -6.73 33.73
CA ILE A 414 11.18 -7.79 33.52
C ILE A 414 10.55 -9.08 32.96
N TYR A 415 9.37 -9.47 33.46
CA TYR A 415 8.68 -10.71 33.05
C TYR A 415 8.11 -10.64 31.62
N LEU A 416 8.01 -9.46 30.99
CA LEU A 416 7.59 -9.29 29.60
C LEU A 416 8.77 -9.25 28.62
N LEU A 417 9.99 -9.16 29.11
CA LEU A 417 11.17 -9.16 28.23
C LEU A 417 11.19 -10.46 27.37
N PRO A 418 11.55 -10.34 26.09
CA PRO A 418 11.69 -11.52 25.24
C PRO A 418 12.95 -12.33 25.62
N ALA A 419 12.85 -13.67 25.51
CA ALA A 419 13.93 -14.60 25.85
C ALA A 419 14.99 -14.74 24.73
N HIS A 420 15.31 -13.66 24.01
CA HIS A 420 16.36 -13.66 22.98
C HIS A 420 17.74 -13.47 23.64
N LYS A 421 18.77 -14.17 23.14
CA LYS A 421 20.14 -14.13 23.69
C LYS A 421 20.70 -12.72 23.85
N ASN A 422 20.43 -11.82 22.89
CA ASN A 422 20.86 -10.42 22.95
C ASN A 422 20.15 -9.58 24.03
N VAL A 423 19.01 -10.05 24.55
CA VAL A 423 18.27 -9.42 25.66
C VAL A 423 18.67 -10.04 27.01
N THR A 424 18.69 -11.39 27.07
CA THR A 424 18.99 -12.13 28.32
C THR A 424 20.44 -11.95 28.77
N ASN A 425 21.36 -11.74 27.84
CA ASN A 425 22.79 -11.57 28.12
C ASN A 425 23.21 -10.09 28.22
N SER A 426 22.27 -9.14 28.06
CA SER A 426 22.59 -7.72 28.13
C SER A 426 22.53 -7.19 29.56
N THR A 427 23.54 -6.43 29.95
CA THR A 427 23.57 -5.66 31.19
C THR A 427 22.88 -4.31 31.07
N ASN A 428 22.66 -3.82 29.84
CA ASN A 428 21.99 -2.56 29.55
C ASN A 428 20.98 -2.71 28.40
N LEU A 429 19.71 -2.68 28.71
CA LEU A 429 18.61 -2.81 27.73
C LEU A 429 18.50 -1.63 26.76
N LYS A 430 19.19 -0.50 27.01
CA LYS A 430 19.21 0.64 26.08
C LYS A 430 20.05 0.36 24.84
N ASP A 431 21.11 -0.44 24.98
CA ASP A 431 22.10 -0.71 23.94
C ASP A 431 21.80 -2.03 23.18
N VAL A 432 20.71 -2.71 23.52
CA VAL A 432 20.29 -3.93 22.84
C VAL A 432 19.85 -3.62 21.43
N GLU A 433 20.45 -4.30 20.47
CA GLU A 433 20.04 -4.24 19.05
C GLU A 433 18.56 -4.62 18.89
N PHE A 434 17.81 -3.86 18.11
CA PHE A 434 16.35 -3.99 17.97
C PHE A 434 15.59 -3.82 19.29
N SER A 435 16.01 -2.88 20.14
CA SER A 435 15.32 -2.57 21.41
C SER A 435 13.86 -2.12 21.22
N ASP A 436 13.47 -1.72 20.00
CA ASP A 436 12.14 -1.27 19.58
C ASP A 436 11.33 -2.34 18.81
N ARG A 437 11.70 -3.62 18.94
CA ARG A 437 11.09 -4.74 18.18
C ARG A 437 9.57 -4.89 18.37
N PHE A 438 9.01 -4.41 19.48
CA PHE A 438 7.57 -4.41 19.73
C PHE A 438 7.00 -3.01 19.47
N ARG A 439 6.88 -2.65 18.20
CA ARG A 439 6.51 -1.30 17.79
C ARG A 439 5.02 -1.17 17.54
N VAL A 440 4.39 -0.26 18.28
CA VAL A 440 3.00 0.16 18.08
C VAL A 440 2.95 1.21 16.97
N GLN A 441 1.94 1.14 16.12
CA GLN A 441 1.62 2.21 15.19
C GLN A 441 0.79 3.25 15.94
N LEU A 442 1.31 4.48 16.09
CA LEU A 442 0.67 5.51 16.92
C LEU A 442 -0.56 6.10 16.22
N TYR A 443 -1.65 6.33 16.96
CA TYR A 443 -2.88 6.87 16.38
C TYR A 443 -2.69 8.22 15.70
N ASN A 444 -2.01 9.15 16.37
CA ASN A 444 -1.90 10.56 15.98
C ASN A 444 -0.75 10.84 15.01
N HIS A 445 -0.11 9.80 14.46
CA HIS A 445 1.04 9.92 13.56
C HIS A 445 0.85 9.05 12.31
N PRO A 446 1.55 9.35 11.21
CA PRO A 446 1.70 8.39 10.14
C PRO A 446 2.35 7.10 10.66
N SER A 447 1.93 5.97 10.13
CA SER A 447 2.56 4.69 10.48
C SER A 447 4.03 4.65 10.07
N THR A 448 4.81 3.78 10.70
CA THR A 448 6.13 3.43 10.14
C THR A 448 5.96 2.71 8.81
N THR A 449 7.01 2.67 7.98
CA THR A 449 6.96 2.01 6.67
C THR A 449 6.45 0.57 6.78
N VAL A 450 5.29 0.28 6.19
CA VAL A 450 4.77 -1.08 6.02
C VAL A 450 5.68 -1.81 5.02
N THR A 451 6.33 -2.86 5.50
CA THR A 451 7.26 -3.68 4.71
C THR A 451 6.77 -5.12 4.63
N SER A 452 7.30 -5.91 3.70
CA SER A 452 7.00 -7.35 3.61
C SER A 452 7.30 -8.12 4.91
N HIS A 453 8.13 -7.58 5.80
CA HIS A 453 8.45 -8.18 7.10
C HIS A 453 7.23 -8.30 8.04
N ILE A 454 6.15 -7.51 7.83
CA ILE A 454 4.88 -7.67 8.55
C ILE A 454 4.30 -9.10 8.42
N SER A 455 4.65 -9.81 7.34
CA SER A 455 4.26 -11.22 7.14
C SER A 455 4.82 -12.19 8.19
N LYS A 456 5.87 -11.82 8.92
CA LYS A 456 6.53 -12.68 9.94
C LYS A 456 5.67 -12.79 11.20
N ASP A 457 6.02 -12.08 12.25
CA ASP A 457 5.35 -12.12 13.56
C ASP A 457 4.42 -10.91 13.81
N GLY A 458 4.63 -9.81 13.09
CA GLY A 458 3.86 -8.58 13.24
C GLY A 458 4.28 -7.71 14.42
N HIS A 459 5.36 -8.03 15.12
CA HIS A 459 5.82 -7.28 16.30
C HIS A 459 6.14 -5.80 16.01
N TYR A 460 6.59 -5.47 14.80
CA TYR A 460 6.82 -4.10 14.37
C TYR A 460 5.55 -3.33 13.94
N PHE A 461 4.39 -4.00 13.96
CA PHE A 461 3.13 -3.46 13.45
C PHE A 461 1.98 -3.76 14.42
N ILE A 462 2.17 -3.45 15.70
CA ILE A 462 1.16 -3.63 16.74
C ILE A 462 0.05 -2.60 16.54
N HIS A 463 -1.20 -3.05 16.63
CA HIS A 463 -2.38 -2.20 16.55
C HIS A 463 -2.41 -1.20 17.72
N PRO A 464 -2.75 0.10 17.48
CA PRO A 464 -2.72 1.13 18.53
C PRO A 464 -3.77 0.97 19.62
N ASP A 465 -4.90 0.30 19.35
CA ASP A 465 -5.90 0.01 20.37
C ASP A 465 -5.46 -1.18 21.23
N TYR A 466 -5.06 -0.89 22.47
CA TYR A 466 -4.60 -1.88 23.44
C TYR A 466 -5.64 -2.97 23.77
N LYS A 467 -6.93 -2.70 23.58
CA LYS A 467 -7.99 -3.68 23.82
C LYS A 467 -8.00 -4.82 22.80
N GLN A 468 -7.40 -4.61 21.63
CA GLN A 468 -7.36 -5.61 20.57
C GLN A 468 -6.20 -6.61 20.70
N CYS A 469 -5.13 -6.28 21.41
CA CYS A 469 -3.95 -7.12 21.72
C CYS A 469 -3.45 -7.91 20.50
N ARG A 470 -3.20 -7.24 19.36
CA ARG A 470 -2.81 -7.88 18.11
C ARG A 470 -1.92 -7.00 17.23
N SER A 471 -1.35 -7.58 16.21
CA SER A 471 -0.78 -6.82 15.09
C SER A 471 -1.89 -6.41 14.11
N LEU A 472 -1.56 -5.49 13.20
CA LEU A 472 -2.45 -5.06 12.12
C LEU A 472 -2.89 -6.24 11.24
N THR A 473 -4.12 -6.18 10.74
CA THR A 473 -4.62 -7.10 9.71
C THR A 473 -4.07 -6.72 8.32
N VAL A 474 -4.30 -7.56 7.31
CA VAL A 474 -3.94 -7.25 5.92
C VAL A 474 -4.67 -5.99 5.45
N ARG A 475 -5.98 -5.85 5.75
CA ARG A 475 -6.78 -4.68 5.37
C ARG A 475 -6.27 -3.38 6.02
N GLU A 476 -5.95 -3.42 7.30
CA GLU A 476 -5.40 -2.25 8.00
C GLU A 476 -4.04 -1.83 7.40
N ALA A 477 -3.16 -2.80 7.15
CA ALA A 477 -1.90 -2.54 6.46
C ALA A 477 -2.11 -2.01 5.03
N ALA A 478 -3.12 -2.52 4.31
CA ALA A 478 -3.47 -2.06 2.97
C ALA A 478 -4.01 -0.63 2.97
N ARG A 479 -4.83 -0.23 3.96
CA ARG A 479 -5.26 1.16 4.11
C ARG A 479 -4.10 2.11 4.44
N LEU A 480 -3.15 1.70 5.28
CA LEU A 480 -1.92 2.48 5.50
C LEU A 480 -1.08 2.63 4.22
N GLN A 481 -1.17 1.68 3.30
CA GLN A 481 -0.62 1.75 1.94
C GLN A 481 -1.57 2.42 0.94
N THR A 482 -2.70 2.94 1.39
CA THR A 482 -3.72 3.61 0.58
C THR A 482 -4.36 2.76 -0.53
N PHE A 483 -4.42 1.43 -0.37
CA PHE A 483 -5.24 0.59 -1.24
C PHE A 483 -6.73 0.78 -0.94
N PRO A 484 -7.60 0.90 -1.98
CA PRO A 484 -9.04 0.95 -1.79
C PRO A 484 -9.61 -0.33 -1.14
N ASP A 485 -10.75 -0.23 -0.46
CA ASP A 485 -11.37 -1.38 0.21
C ASP A 485 -11.93 -2.44 -0.75
N ASP A 486 -12.23 -2.05 -1.98
CA ASP A 486 -12.59 -2.95 -3.08
C ASP A 486 -11.39 -3.67 -3.72
N TYR A 487 -10.17 -3.46 -3.19
CA TYR A 487 -8.95 -4.14 -3.62
C TYR A 487 -8.77 -5.42 -2.82
N PHE A 488 -9.05 -6.57 -3.42
CA PHE A 488 -8.88 -7.87 -2.80
C PHE A 488 -7.48 -8.44 -3.07
N PHE A 489 -6.79 -8.88 -2.01
CA PHE A 489 -5.48 -9.53 -2.10
C PHE A 489 -5.66 -11.04 -2.12
N GLU A 490 -5.23 -11.67 -3.19
CA GLU A 490 -5.23 -13.12 -3.39
C GLU A 490 -4.10 -13.82 -2.61
N GLY A 491 -4.26 -15.12 -2.41
CA GLY A 491 -3.27 -15.96 -1.76
C GLY A 491 -3.46 -16.12 -0.26
N ASN A 492 -2.51 -16.77 0.40
CA ASN A 492 -2.53 -16.92 1.84
C ASN A 492 -2.13 -15.61 2.54
N ARG A 493 -2.43 -15.48 3.83
CA ARG A 493 -2.17 -14.28 4.63
C ARG A 493 -0.72 -13.79 4.57
N THR A 494 0.26 -14.70 4.53
CA THR A 494 1.69 -14.35 4.41
C THR A 494 1.95 -13.65 3.08
N SER A 495 1.47 -14.21 1.97
CA SER A 495 1.58 -13.61 0.63
C SER A 495 0.85 -12.28 0.55
N GLN A 496 -0.35 -12.16 1.15
CA GLN A 496 -1.12 -10.91 1.18
C GLN A 496 -0.33 -9.78 1.88
N TYR A 497 0.27 -10.04 3.04
CA TYR A 497 1.13 -9.06 3.71
C TYR A 497 2.38 -8.69 2.89
N GLN A 498 2.99 -9.66 2.21
CA GLN A 498 4.15 -9.40 1.35
C GLN A 498 3.77 -8.49 0.17
N GLN A 499 2.64 -8.74 -0.45
CA GLN A 499 2.09 -7.90 -1.52
C GLN A 499 1.89 -6.46 -1.04
N VAL A 500 1.19 -6.27 0.08
CA VAL A 500 0.96 -4.94 0.65
C VAL A 500 2.28 -4.24 0.98
N GLY A 501 3.23 -4.92 1.63
CA GLY A 501 4.50 -4.33 2.05
C GLY A 501 5.43 -3.95 0.90
N ASN A 502 5.35 -4.64 -0.24
CA ASN A 502 6.18 -4.38 -1.42
C ASN A 502 5.59 -3.30 -2.34
N ALA A 503 4.31 -2.97 -2.21
CA ALA A 503 3.63 -2.07 -3.12
C ALA A 503 4.03 -0.59 -2.95
N VAL A 504 3.86 0.18 -4.01
CA VAL A 504 3.79 1.65 -3.95
C VAL A 504 2.37 2.06 -3.55
N PRO A 505 2.19 3.05 -2.65
CA PRO A 505 0.86 3.52 -2.26
C PRO A 505 0.07 4.05 -3.47
N PRO A 506 -1.12 3.50 -3.78
CA PRO A 506 -1.93 3.94 -4.92
C PRO A 506 -2.29 5.43 -4.92
N LEU A 507 -2.55 6.03 -3.76
CA LEU A 507 -2.86 7.46 -3.67
C LEU A 507 -1.63 8.34 -4.01
N LEU A 508 -0.41 7.91 -3.62
CA LEU A 508 0.82 8.58 -4.06
C LEU A 508 1.03 8.38 -5.57
N ALA A 509 0.79 7.17 -6.07
CA ALA A 509 0.90 6.87 -7.50
C ALA A 509 -0.10 7.66 -8.34
N ASN A 510 -1.30 7.97 -7.82
CA ASN A 510 -2.28 8.84 -8.48
C ASN A 510 -1.77 10.28 -8.63
N GLN A 511 -1.10 10.83 -7.61
CA GLN A 511 -0.46 12.15 -7.68
C GLN A 511 0.73 12.17 -8.66
N ILE A 512 1.54 11.09 -8.67
CA ILE A 512 2.63 10.94 -9.66
C ILE A 512 2.07 10.86 -11.07
N ALA A 513 0.99 10.13 -11.27
CA ALA A 513 0.30 10.02 -12.55
C ALA A 513 -0.17 11.38 -13.07
N LYS A 514 -0.64 12.27 -12.18
CA LYS A 514 -0.99 13.64 -12.55
C LYS A 514 0.22 14.43 -13.03
N VAL A 515 1.36 14.34 -12.35
CA VAL A 515 2.60 14.99 -12.80
C VAL A 515 2.98 14.50 -14.20
N VAL A 516 2.91 13.18 -14.43
CA VAL A 516 3.17 12.57 -15.75
C VAL A 516 2.18 13.08 -16.81
N ALA A 517 0.88 13.17 -16.48
CA ALA A 517 -0.14 13.70 -17.39
C ALA A 517 0.15 15.16 -17.78
N GLN A 518 0.58 15.98 -16.81
CA GLN A 518 0.99 17.38 -17.08
C GLN A 518 2.20 17.45 -18.02
N CYS A 519 3.21 16.59 -17.83
CA CYS A 519 4.34 16.49 -18.76
C CYS A 519 3.91 16.14 -20.19
N LEU A 520 2.80 15.45 -20.36
CA LEU A 520 2.25 15.04 -21.65
C LEU A 520 1.13 15.95 -22.14
N HIS A 521 0.93 17.12 -21.51
CA HIS A 521 -0.16 18.07 -21.79
C HIS A 521 -1.56 17.42 -21.80
N ALA A 522 -1.74 16.31 -21.05
CA ALA A 522 -3.03 15.67 -20.88
C ALA A 522 -3.79 16.30 -19.71
N PRO A 523 -5.05 16.72 -19.89
CA PRO A 523 -5.86 17.22 -18.79
C PRO A 523 -6.09 16.11 -17.78
N ALA A 524 -5.86 16.40 -16.50
CA ALA A 524 -5.98 15.42 -15.44
C ALA A 524 -6.25 16.08 -14.08
N GLU A 525 -7.06 15.41 -13.26
CA GLU A 525 -7.32 15.76 -11.87
C GLU A 525 -6.93 14.59 -10.96
N ASP A 526 -6.04 14.82 -9.99
CA ASP A 526 -5.79 13.83 -8.97
C ASP A 526 -6.92 13.82 -7.92
N TYR A 527 -6.86 12.83 -7.02
CA TYR A 527 -7.87 12.67 -5.99
C TYR A 527 -8.06 13.94 -5.12
N PHE A 528 -7.00 14.62 -4.74
CA PHE A 528 -7.08 15.81 -3.90
C PHE A 528 -7.63 17.03 -4.63
N ASP A 529 -7.35 17.19 -5.93
CA ASP A 529 -7.99 18.23 -6.75
C ASP A 529 -9.51 18.00 -6.84
N HIS A 530 -9.92 16.74 -7.07
CA HIS A 530 -11.32 16.34 -7.08
C HIS A 530 -12.03 16.70 -5.76
N LEU A 531 -11.43 16.39 -4.61
CA LEU A 531 -11.98 16.77 -3.30
C LEU A 531 -12.15 18.29 -3.16
N GLN A 532 -11.18 19.09 -3.60
CA GLN A 532 -11.29 20.55 -3.54
C GLN A 532 -12.47 21.07 -4.37
N HIS A 533 -12.72 20.50 -5.55
CA HIS A 533 -13.85 20.86 -6.40
C HIS A 533 -15.19 20.50 -5.75
N VAL A 534 -15.29 19.32 -5.16
CA VAL A 534 -16.50 18.89 -4.42
C VAL A 534 -16.76 19.83 -3.25
N TRP A 535 -15.76 20.18 -2.46
CA TRP A 535 -15.89 21.05 -1.30
C TRP A 535 -16.22 22.50 -1.67
N LYS A 536 -15.68 23.03 -2.78
CA LYS A 536 -16.06 24.34 -3.31
C LYS A 536 -17.52 24.37 -3.73
N LYS A 537 -18.01 23.36 -4.45
CA LYS A 537 -19.44 23.26 -4.84
C LYS A 537 -20.36 23.22 -3.62
N VAL A 538 -20.00 22.47 -2.57
CA VAL A 538 -20.76 22.39 -1.30
C VAL A 538 -20.82 23.75 -0.60
N ARG A 539 -19.75 24.56 -0.64
CA ARG A 539 -19.76 25.92 -0.06
C ARG A 539 -20.63 26.90 -0.84
N ILE A 540 -20.63 26.84 -2.16
CA ILE A 540 -21.44 27.73 -3.02
C ILE A 540 -22.94 27.44 -2.89
N THR A 541 -23.34 26.20 -2.71
CA THR A 541 -24.77 25.82 -2.50
C THR A 541 -25.29 26.15 -1.10
N LYS A 542 -24.45 26.60 -0.18
CA LYS A 542 -24.82 27.03 1.18
C LYS A 542 -24.86 28.55 1.38
N GLN A 543 -24.44 29.33 0.40
CA GLN A 543 -24.67 30.77 0.30
C GLN A 543 -25.89 31.06 -0.57
#